data_cc41dfa1ae6bce8853f790b8e4f13ae8
#
_entry.id   cc41dfa1ae6bce8853f790b8e4f13ae8
#
_cell.length_a   1.000
_cell.length_b   1.000
_cell.length_c   1.000
_cell.angle_alpha   90.00
_cell.angle_beta   90.00
_cell.angle_gamma   90.00
#
_symmetry.space_group_name_H-M   'P 1'
#
loop_
_entity.id
_entity.type
_entity.pdbx_description
1 polymer ?
#
loop_
_entity_poly.entity_id
_entity_poly.type
_entity_poly.pdbx_seq_one_letter_code
_entity_poly.pdbx_strand_id
1 'polypeptide(L)'
;MNAKKAGPKTAKNAKKKRCILILHGPNLNLLGQREPDIYGHETLTDINASLASQAKAASVELIAFQSNHEGDLVDRIQAARNEGVAFIVINPGGYTHTSVALRDALAAVAIPFVEVHLSNIHAREPFRRHSYFSDIAAGVICGLGSHGYRLALDFALNRIR
;
A
#
# COMPACT_ATOMS: atom_id res chain seq x y z
N MET A 1 -42.47 -28.10 37.44
CA MET A 1 -41.08 -28.08 37.01
C MET A 1 -40.98 -27.22 35.73
N ASN A 2 -40.56 -25.96 35.87
CA ASN A 2 -40.49 -25.02 34.75
C ASN A 2 -39.02 -24.94 34.23
N ALA A 3 -38.76 -25.48 33.04
CA ALA A 3 -37.48 -25.34 32.38
C ALA A 3 -37.44 -23.99 31.65
N LYS A 4 -36.62 -23.06 32.14
CA LYS A 4 -36.30 -21.80 31.45
C LYS A 4 -35.42 -22.10 30.23
N LYS A 5 -35.95 -21.87 29.01
CA LYS A 5 -35.18 -21.84 27.77
C LYS A 5 -34.27 -20.61 27.80
N ALA A 6 -32.95 -20.83 27.77
CA ALA A 6 -31.96 -19.79 27.55
C ALA A 6 -32.01 -19.36 26.06
N GLY A 7 -32.31 -18.11 25.83
CA GLY A 7 -32.28 -17.53 24.49
C GLY A 7 -30.84 -17.41 23.94
N PRO A 8 -30.66 -17.38 22.60
CA PRO A 8 -29.36 -17.32 22.00
C PRO A 8 -28.68 -15.98 22.31
N LYS A 9 -27.44 -16.05 22.84
CA LYS A 9 -26.58 -14.91 23.05
C LYS A 9 -26.21 -14.33 21.65
N THR A 10 -26.69 -13.13 21.36
CA THR A 10 -26.26 -12.34 20.19
C THR A 10 -24.76 -12.13 20.26
N ALA A 11 -24.02 -12.77 19.36
CA ALA A 11 -22.61 -12.48 19.15
C ALA A 11 -22.49 -11.01 18.76
N LYS A 12 -21.82 -10.20 19.59
CA LYS A 12 -21.45 -8.82 19.25
C LYS A 12 -20.59 -8.89 18.02
N ASN A 13 -21.09 -8.36 16.91
CA ASN A 13 -20.36 -8.17 15.66
C ASN A 13 -19.17 -7.23 15.95
N ALA A 14 -18.01 -7.79 16.27
CA ALA A 14 -16.78 -7.02 16.35
C ALA A 14 -16.55 -6.43 14.96
N LYS A 15 -16.67 -5.11 14.81
CA LYS A 15 -16.34 -4.41 13.55
C LYS A 15 -14.96 -4.88 13.13
N LYS A 16 -14.88 -5.60 12.00
CA LYS A 16 -13.61 -6.06 11.43
C LYS A 16 -12.71 -4.85 11.28
N LYS A 17 -11.55 -4.85 11.94
CA LYS A 17 -10.62 -3.72 11.94
C LYS A 17 -10.16 -3.51 10.50
N ARG A 18 -10.34 -2.31 9.97
CA ARG A 18 -9.94 -1.99 8.61
C ARG A 18 -8.43 -1.86 8.58
N CYS A 19 -7.77 -2.48 7.61
CA CYS A 19 -6.33 -2.48 7.46
C CYS A 19 -5.94 -2.00 6.06
N ILE A 20 -4.91 -1.15 5.99
CA ILE A 20 -4.27 -0.71 4.74
C ILE A 20 -2.83 -1.19 4.75
N LEU A 21 -2.39 -1.75 3.63
CA LEU A 21 -1.01 -2.19 3.41
C LEU A 21 -0.28 -1.15 2.56
N ILE A 22 0.87 -0.70 3.04
CA ILE A 22 1.82 0.11 2.27
C ILE A 22 2.96 -0.79 1.83
N LEU A 23 3.16 -0.91 0.52
CA LEU A 23 4.24 -1.71 -0.07
C LEU A 23 5.30 -0.81 -0.68
N HIS A 24 6.54 -1.06 -0.30
CA HIS A 24 7.70 -0.37 -0.82
C HIS A 24 8.61 -1.34 -1.56
N GLY A 25 8.86 -1.08 -2.82
CA GLY A 25 9.75 -1.84 -3.69
C GLY A 25 11.23 -1.60 -3.44
N PRO A 26 12.08 -2.08 -4.37
CA PRO A 26 13.53 -2.06 -4.21
C PRO A 26 14.08 -0.65 -4.12
N ASN A 27 15.19 -0.54 -3.37
CA ASN A 27 15.97 0.67 -3.13
C ASN A 27 15.26 1.76 -2.30
N LEU A 28 13.98 1.60 -1.95
CA LEU A 28 13.28 2.59 -1.12
C LEU A 28 13.78 2.62 0.32
N ASN A 29 14.42 1.54 0.79
CA ASN A 29 15.16 1.51 2.04
C ASN A 29 16.34 2.50 2.10
N LEU A 30 16.81 2.99 0.96
CA LEU A 30 17.93 3.94 0.85
C LEU A 30 17.46 5.41 0.70
N LEU A 31 16.17 5.69 0.87
CA LEU A 31 15.65 7.06 0.84
C LEU A 31 16.33 7.92 1.91
N GLY A 32 16.55 9.20 1.56
CA GLY A 32 17.30 10.14 2.39
C GLY A 32 18.83 10.03 2.27
N GLN A 33 19.34 8.90 1.74
CA GLN A 33 20.77 8.67 1.54
C GLN A 33 21.16 8.64 0.04
N ARG A 34 20.20 8.33 -0.83
CA ARG A 34 20.40 8.17 -2.28
C ARG A 34 19.71 9.29 -3.05
N GLU A 35 20.46 9.94 -3.95
CA GLU A 35 19.94 10.93 -4.91
C GLU A 35 18.96 11.94 -4.28
N PRO A 36 19.37 12.69 -3.22
CA PRO A 36 18.47 13.59 -2.49
C PRO A 36 17.85 14.68 -3.37
N ASP A 37 18.52 15.08 -4.45
CA ASP A 37 18.01 16.04 -5.43
C ASP A 37 16.77 15.51 -6.19
N ILE A 38 16.61 14.19 -6.28
CA ILE A 38 15.48 13.53 -6.97
C ILE A 38 14.41 13.09 -5.99
N TYR A 39 14.81 12.50 -4.84
CA TYR A 39 13.90 11.84 -3.90
C TYR A 39 13.69 12.59 -2.59
N GLY A 40 14.47 13.67 -2.33
CA GLY A 40 14.44 14.43 -1.07
C GLY A 40 15.26 13.78 0.04
N HIS A 41 15.29 14.47 1.20
CA HIS A 41 16.05 14.04 2.41
C HIS A 41 15.23 13.15 3.35
N GLU A 42 13.93 13.02 3.15
CA GLU A 42 13.03 12.24 4.01
C GLU A 42 13.33 10.74 3.84
N THR A 43 13.53 10.06 4.96
CA THR A 43 13.81 8.62 4.96
C THR A 43 12.52 7.80 4.84
N LEU A 44 12.64 6.51 4.48
CA LEU A 44 11.48 5.61 4.48
C LEU A 44 10.85 5.49 5.87
N THR A 45 11.66 5.56 6.92
CA THR A 45 11.18 5.56 8.32
C THR A 45 10.31 6.77 8.60
N ASP A 46 10.70 7.96 8.16
CA ASP A 46 9.93 9.19 8.34
C ASP A 46 8.60 9.12 7.59
N ILE A 47 8.62 8.63 6.35
CA ILE A 47 7.41 8.41 5.54
C ILE A 47 6.46 7.46 6.29
N ASN A 48 6.94 6.31 6.74
CA ASN A 48 6.12 5.32 7.44
C ASN A 48 5.55 5.87 8.75
N ALA A 49 6.32 6.65 9.51
CA ALA A 49 5.84 7.30 10.74
C ALA A 49 4.71 8.31 10.45
N SER A 50 4.86 9.11 9.41
CA SER A 50 3.83 10.05 8.96
C SER A 50 2.53 9.34 8.55
N LEU A 51 2.64 8.26 7.75
CA LEU A 51 1.49 7.47 7.31
C LEU A 51 0.80 6.75 8.48
N ALA A 52 1.58 6.20 9.43
CA ALA A 52 1.03 5.57 10.63
C ALA A 52 0.23 6.56 11.49
N SER A 53 0.73 7.81 11.62
CA SER A 53 0.01 8.88 12.32
C SER A 53 -1.32 9.21 11.63
N GLN A 54 -1.32 9.34 10.30
CA GLN A 54 -2.52 9.63 9.50
C GLN A 54 -3.56 8.50 9.61
N ALA A 55 -3.14 7.24 9.51
CA ALA A 55 -4.03 6.09 9.65
C ALA A 55 -4.62 5.97 11.06
N LYS A 56 -3.79 6.21 12.10
CA LYS A 56 -4.22 6.21 13.51
C LYS A 56 -5.30 7.27 13.76
N ALA A 57 -5.13 8.47 13.21
CA ALA A 57 -6.14 9.54 13.32
C ALA A 57 -7.50 9.14 12.70
N ALA A 58 -7.47 8.28 11.68
CA ALA A 58 -8.66 7.71 11.03
C ALA A 58 -9.16 6.41 11.68
N SER A 59 -8.53 5.92 12.76
CA SER A 59 -8.84 4.64 13.41
C SER A 59 -8.72 3.43 12.47
N VAL A 60 -7.73 3.45 11.56
CA VAL A 60 -7.41 2.40 10.61
C VAL A 60 -6.06 1.79 10.97
N GLU A 61 -5.92 0.48 10.85
CA GLU A 61 -4.65 -0.22 10.98
C GLU A 61 -3.80 -0.01 9.73
N LEU A 62 -2.51 0.25 9.90
CA LEU A 62 -1.58 0.40 8.79
C LEU A 62 -0.42 -0.57 8.98
N ILE A 63 -0.14 -1.34 7.93
CA ILE A 63 1.03 -2.22 7.84
C ILE A 63 1.92 -1.66 6.75
N ALA A 64 3.20 -1.44 7.05
CA ALA A 64 4.21 -1.06 6.06
C ALA A 64 5.19 -2.23 5.86
N PHE A 65 5.52 -2.52 4.62
CA PHE A 65 6.45 -3.58 4.24
C PHE A 65 7.35 -3.10 3.11
N GLN A 66 8.65 -3.35 3.22
CA GLN A 66 9.65 -3.04 2.19
C GLN A 66 10.46 -4.28 1.87
N SER A 67 10.73 -4.54 0.59
CA SER A 67 11.70 -5.53 0.16
C SER A 67 12.38 -5.11 -1.16
N ASN A 68 13.63 -5.55 -1.31
CA ASN A 68 14.36 -5.48 -2.57
C ASN A 68 14.12 -6.74 -3.44
N HIS A 69 13.46 -7.76 -2.89
CA HIS A 69 13.20 -9.03 -3.55
C HIS A 69 11.76 -9.08 -4.08
N GLU A 70 11.62 -9.40 -5.36
CA GLU A 70 10.33 -9.51 -6.03
C GLU A 70 9.42 -10.56 -5.37
N GLY A 71 9.99 -11.72 -5.04
CA GLY A 71 9.26 -12.83 -4.39
C GLY A 71 8.66 -12.43 -3.04
N ASP A 72 9.41 -11.71 -2.21
CA ASP A 72 8.91 -11.24 -0.91
C ASP A 72 7.69 -10.31 -1.08
N LEU A 73 7.72 -9.44 -2.10
CA LEU A 73 6.61 -8.54 -2.40
C LEU A 73 5.39 -9.32 -2.92
N VAL A 74 5.59 -10.34 -3.75
CA VAL A 74 4.52 -11.25 -4.21
C VAL A 74 3.89 -11.98 -3.02
N ASP A 75 4.70 -12.58 -2.16
CA ASP A 75 4.22 -13.30 -0.96
C ASP A 75 3.48 -12.35 -0.01
N ARG A 76 3.98 -11.12 0.15
CA ARG A 76 3.33 -10.10 0.98
C ARG A 76 1.97 -9.69 0.43
N ILE A 77 1.84 -9.54 -0.88
CA ILE A 77 0.55 -9.25 -1.54
C ILE A 77 -0.43 -10.41 -1.31
N GLN A 78 0.00 -11.64 -1.50
CA GLN A 78 -0.85 -12.82 -1.31
C GLN A 78 -1.32 -12.95 0.15
N ALA A 79 -0.44 -12.72 1.13
CA ALA A 79 -0.79 -12.74 2.54
C ALA A 79 -1.85 -11.68 2.90
N ALA A 80 -1.83 -10.52 2.26
CA ALA A 80 -2.77 -9.42 2.51
C ALA A 80 -4.24 -9.84 2.39
N ARG A 81 -4.55 -10.77 1.45
CA ARG A 81 -5.91 -11.30 1.28
C ARG A 81 -6.41 -12.01 2.53
N ASN A 82 -5.57 -12.85 3.12
CA ASN A 82 -5.93 -13.65 4.30
C ASN A 82 -5.96 -12.81 5.57
N GLU A 83 -5.19 -11.74 5.64
CA GLU A 83 -5.15 -10.79 6.75
C GLU A 83 -6.31 -9.80 6.72
N GLY A 84 -7.08 -9.77 5.64
CA GLY A 84 -8.24 -8.88 5.50
C GLY A 84 -7.85 -7.43 5.24
N VAL A 85 -6.72 -7.21 4.56
CA VAL A 85 -6.34 -5.90 4.04
C VAL A 85 -7.41 -5.40 3.09
N ALA A 86 -7.88 -4.17 3.30
CA ALA A 86 -8.96 -3.57 2.52
C ALA A 86 -8.46 -2.73 1.34
N PHE A 87 -7.21 -2.25 1.41
CA PHE A 87 -6.61 -1.42 0.37
C PHE A 87 -5.08 -1.54 0.40
N ILE A 88 -4.44 -1.39 -0.77
CA ILE A 88 -2.98 -1.38 -0.91
C ILE A 88 -2.53 -0.03 -1.50
N VAL A 89 -1.50 0.57 -0.91
CA VAL A 89 -0.72 1.64 -1.53
C VAL A 89 0.64 1.06 -1.87
N ILE A 90 1.00 1.05 -3.15
CA ILE A 90 2.24 0.43 -3.60
C ILE A 90 3.14 1.43 -4.32
N ASN A 91 4.39 1.54 -3.88
CA ASN A 91 5.47 2.10 -4.68
C ASN A 91 6.35 0.93 -5.15
N PRO A 92 6.18 0.46 -6.39
CA PRO A 92 6.88 -0.74 -6.86
C PRO A 92 8.38 -0.48 -7.15
N GLY A 93 8.82 0.78 -7.11
CA GLY A 93 10.16 1.14 -7.56
C GLY A 93 10.40 0.73 -9.01
N GLY A 94 11.57 0.19 -9.31
CA GLY A 94 11.92 -0.28 -10.66
C GLY A 94 11.05 -1.44 -11.16
N TYR A 95 10.44 -2.21 -10.28
CA TYR A 95 9.55 -3.32 -10.68
C TYR A 95 8.29 -2.87 -11.41
N THR A 96 7.91 -1.60 -11.32
CA THR A 96 6.83 -1.03 -12.14
C THR A 96 7.03 -1.30 -13.63
N HIS A 97 8.28 -1.30 -14.09
CA HIS A 97 8.64 -1.38 -15.50
C HIS A 97 8.97 -2.81 -15.97
N THR A 98 9.04 -3.79 -15.04
CA THR A 98 9.59 -5.13 -15.33
C THR A 98 8.77 -6.29 -14.79
N SER A 99 7.96 -6.09 -13.73
CA SER A 99 7.37 -7.21 -13.00
C SER A 99 5.95 -7.54 -13.45
N VAL A 100 5.83 -8.55 -14.28
CA VAL A 100 4.56 -9.22 -14.56
C VAL A 100 4.09 -10.02 -13.33
N ALA A 101 5.02 -10.61 -12.56
CA ALA A 101 4.70 -11.40 -11.37
C ALA A 101 3.96 -10.58 -10.32
N LEU A 102 4.41 -9.35 -10.04
CA LEU A 102 3.72 -8.46 -9.10
C LEU A 102 2.36 -8.00 -9.64
N ARG A 103 2.26 -7.71 -10.94
CA ARG A 103 0.97 -7.41 -11.58
C ARG A 103 -0.02 -8.54 -11.36
N ASP A 104 0.39 -9.77 -11.62
CA ASP A 104 -0.47 -10.95 -11.50
C ASP A 104 -0.87 -11.20 -10.04
N ALA A 105 0.04 -10.98 -9.08
CA ALA A 105 -0.26 -11.08 -7.66
C ALA A 105 -1.32 -10.06 -7.21
N LEU A 106 -1.20 -8.79 -7.64
CA LEU A 106 -2.19 -7.74 -7.36
C LEU A 106 -3.56 -8.08 -7.97
N ALA A 107 -3.59 -8.56 -9.21
CA ALA A 107 -4.82 -8.99 -9.88
C ALA A 107 -5.46 -10.20 -9.17
N ALA A 108 -4.66 -11.18 -8.74
CA ALA A 108 -5.14 -12.40 -8.10
C ALA A 108 -5.78 -12.15 -6.72
N VAL A 109 -5.25 -11.22 -5.92
CA VAL A 109 -5.84 -10.90 -4.62
C VAL A 109 -7.08 -10.03 -4.73
N ALA A 110 -7.25 -9.31 -5.85
CA ALA A 110 -8.36 -8.41 -6.13
C ALA A 110 -8.60 -7.35 -5.04
N ILE A 111 -7.55 -6.94 -4.33
CA ILE A 111 -7.59 -5.83 -3.38
C ILE A 111 -7.33 -4.55 -4.19
N PRO A 112 -8.19 -3.51 -4.08
CA PRO A 112 -7.96 -2.27 -4.78
C PRO A 112 -6.65 -1.60 -4.31
N PHE A 113 -5.93 -0.97 -5.25
CA PHE A 113 -4.66 -0.33 -4.93
C PHE A 113 -4.43 0.97 -5.70
N VAL A 114 -3.56 1.81 -5.14
CA VAL A 114 -2.99 3.00 -5.79
C VAL A 114 -1.50 2.78 -6.01
N GLU A 115 -1.02 3.07 -7.22
CA GLU A 115 0.39 3.09 -7.56
C GLU A 115 0.98 4.47 -7.24
N VAL A 116 2.11 4.51 -6.51
CA VAL A 116 2.79 5.74 -6.11
C VAL A 116 4.24 5.73 -6.60
N HIS A 117 4.69 6.86 -7.13
CA HIS A 117 6.09 7.14 -7.45
C HIS A 117 6.49 8.49 -6.87
N LEU A 118 7.65 8.54 -6.19
CA LEU A 118 8.16 9.80 -5.63
C LEU A 118 8.55 10.78 -6.73
N SER A 119 9.26 10.31 -7.76
CA SER A 119 9.66 11.11 -8.91
C SER A 119 8.58 11.14 -9.99
N ASN A 120 8.62 12.19 -10.83
CA ASN A 120 7.84 12.21 -12.06
C ASN A 120 8.48 11.26 -13.08
N ILE A 121 7.92 10.06 -13.21
CA ILE A 121 8.41 9.02 -14.12
C ILE A 121 8.37 9.44 -15.59
N HIS A 122 7.49 10.38 -15.96
CA HIS A 122 7.37 10.90 -17.33
C HIS A 122 8.47 11.90 -17.70
N ALA A 123 9.16 12.49 -16.72
CA ALA A 123 10.29 13.39 -16.89
C ALA A 123 11.65 12.66 -16.82
N ARG A 124 11.64 11.35 -16.74
CA ARG A 124 12.84 10.50 -16.66
C ARG A 124 13.07 9.75 -17.97
N GLU A 125 13.88 8.69 -17.91
CA GLU A 125 14.27 7.90 -19.10
C GLU A 125 13.03 7.26 -19.76
N PRO A 126 13.00 7.13 -21.09
CA PRO A 126 11.82 6.65 -21.83
C PRO A 126 11.24 5.34 -21.34
N PHE A 127 12.10 4.38 -20.88
CA PHE A 127 11.63 3.08 -20.37
C PHE A 127 10.82 3.19 -19.08
N ARG A 128 10.91 4.30 -18.32
CA ARG A 128 10.15 4.53 -17.09
C ARG A 128 8.73 5.00 -17.33
N ARG A 129 8.35 5.34 -18.56
CA ARG A 129 7.01 5.84 -18.89
C ARG A 129 5.96 4.74 -18.90
N HIS A 130 6.40 3.47 -19.06
CA HIS A 130 5.50 2.31 -19.04
C HIS A 130 5.45 1.70 -17.64
N SER A 131 4.22 1.45 -17.15
CA SER A 131 3.95 0.69 -15.94
C SER A 131 3.12 -0.53 -16.27
N TYR A 132 3.48 -1.68 -15.68
CA TYR A 132 2.67 -2.89 -15.73
C TYR A 132 1.49 -2.86 -14.73
N PHE A 133 1.36 -1.81 -13.92
CA PHE A 133 0.33 -1.74 -12.86
C PHE A 133 -0.71 -0.66 -13.10
N SER A 134 -0.37 0.39 -13.82
CA SER A 134 -1.20 1.60 -13.92
C SER A 134 -2.59 1.33 -14.50
N ASP A 135 -2.74 0.39 -15.43
CA ASP A 135 -4.00 0.04 -16.07
C ASP A 135 -4.96 -0.77 -15.17
N ILE A 136 -4.43 -1.44 -14.12
CA ILE A 136 -5.22 -2.19 -13.14
C ILE A 136 -5.33 -1.49 -11.78
N ALA A 137 -4.63 -0.38 -11.59
CA ALA A 137 -4.68 0.43 -10.37
C ALA A 137 -5.98 1.24 -10.30
N ALA A 138 -6.45 1.52 -9.08
CA ALA A 138 -7.54 2.48 -8.86
C ALA A 138 -7.12 3.93 -9.17
N GLY A 139 -5.83 4.20 -9.18
CA GLY A 139 -5.21 5.48 -9.53
C GLY A 139 -3.71 5.43 -9.46
N VAL A 140 -3.06 6.44 -10.03
CA VAL A 140 -1.60 6.60 -10.06
C VAL A 140 -1.24 7.99 -9.57
N ILE A 141 -0.26 8.08 -8.68
CA ILE A 141 0.31 9.35 -8.20
C ILE A 141 1.80 9.31 -8.47
N CYS A 142 2.33 10.30 -9.18
CA CYS A 142 3.76 10.41 -9.44
C CYS A 142 4.25 11.87 -9.38
N GLY A 143 5.52 12.06 -9.00
CA GLY A 143 6.20 13.35 -9.05
C GLY A 143 5.98 14.26 -7.85
N LEU A 144 5.27 13.81 -6.81
CA LEU A 144 4.93 14.63 -5.65
C LEU A 144 5.80 14.31 -4.41
N GLY A 145 6.93 13.64 -4.61
CA GLY A 145 7.79 13.20 -3.49
C GLY A 145 7.01 12.33 -2.49
N SER A 146 7.39 12.41 -1.23
CA SER A 146 6.72 11.69 -0.15
C SER A 146 5.28 12.12 0.09
N HIS A 147 4.92 13.36 -0.32
CA HIS A 147 3.54 13.84 -0.22
C HIS A 147 2.58 12.94 -1.02
N GLY A 148 3.04 12.34 -2.12
CA GLY A 148 2.26 11.39 -2.91
C GLY A 148 1.74 10.19 -2.10
N TYR A 149 2.52 9.69 -1.15
CA TYR A 149 2.05 8.64 -0.23
C TYR A 149 0.91 9.10 0.67
N ARG A 150 0.98 10.33 1.20
CA ARG A 150 -0.07 10.89 2.06
C ARG A 150 -1.38 11.07 1.31
N LEU A 151 -1.31 11.52 0.05
CA LEU A 151 -2.48 11.63 -0.83
C LEU A 151 -3.07 10.27 -1.19
N ALA A 152 -2.21 9.27 -1.48
CA ALA A 152 -2.65 7.91 -1.74
C ALA A 152 -3.35 7.29 -0.52
N LEU A 153 -2.80 7.51 0.69
CA LEU A 153 -3.41 7.03 1.92
C LEU A 153 -4.74 7.75 2.20
N ASP A 154 -4.84 9.07 1.97
CA ASP A 154 -6.11 9.80 2.10
C ASP A 154 -7.19 9.22 1.17
N PHE A 155 -6.84 8.98 -0.09
CA PHE A 155 -7.74 8.31 -1.03
C PHE A 155 -8.17 6.92 -0.53
N ALA A 156 -7.22 6.10 -0.07
CA ALA A 156 -7.51 4.77 0.47
C ALA A 156 -8.44 4.83 1.68
N LEU A 157 -8.18 5.73 2.64
CA LEU A 157 -9.01 5.94 3.82
C LEU A 157 -10.45 6.31 3.46
N ASN A 158 -10.65 7.12 2.41
CA ASN A 158 -11.97 7.49 1.93
C ASN A 158 -12.70 6.34 1.21
N ARG A 159 -11.96 5.43 0.57
CA ARG A 159 -12.53 4.27 -0.15
C ARG A 159 -12.99 3.15 0.76
N ILE A 160 -12.38 2.98 1.93
CA ILE A 160 -12.68 1.89 2.87
C ILE A 160 -13.63 2.28 4.01
N ARG A 161 -14.17 3.51 3.97
CA ARG A 161 -15.17 4.01 4.95
C ARG A 161 -16.49 3.27 4.94
#